data_247b9631f7a4e60f8ee70297ed5505e4
#
_entry.id   247b9631f7a4e60f8ee70297ed5505e4
#
_cell.length_a   1.000
_cell.length_b   1.000
_cell.length_c   1.000
_cell.angle_alpha   90.00
_cell.angle_beta   90.00
_cell.angle_gamma   90.00
#
_symmetry.space_group_name_H-M   'P 1'
#
loop_
_entity.id
_entity.type
_entity.pdbx_description
1 polymer ?
#
loop_
_entity_poly.entity_id
_entity_poly.type
_entity_poly.pdbx_seq_one_letter_code
_entity_poly.pdbx_strand_id
1 'polypeptide(L)'
;VKYLIGKTHLIHSLDRFELADELQKRAEKAAWTADCLLEVNIGSELTKSGFSLDEALAAYEKMRAYPNIRMRGLMAMLPISDDSQYLRSLCLCMRKIYDIIKNEDPNAAYLSMGMSGDWRLCVECGSNMIRLGTSLFGARKYPVQTNG
;
A
#
# COMPACT_ATOMS: atom_id res chain seq x y z
N VAL A 1 -3.26 1.40 -15.40
CA VAL A 1 -4.31 0.40 -15.11
C VAL A 1 -4.45 -0.62 -16.23
N LYS A 2 -4.63 -0.25 -17.50
CA LYS A 2 -4.94 -1.20 -18.60
C LYS A 2 -3.96 -2.39 -18.74
N TYR A 3 -2.71 -2.23 -18.37
CA TYR A 3 -1.69 -3.29 -18.44
C TYR A 3 -1.67 -4.22 -17.23
N LEU A 4 -2.43 -3.91 -16.18
CA LEU A 4 -2.48 -4.69 -14.93
C LEU A 4 -3.60 -5.74 -14.96
N ILE A 5 -4.64 -5.48 -15.74
CA ILE A 5 -5.85 -6.31 -15.78
C ILE A 5 -5.50 -7.76 -16.14
N GLY A 6 -5.87 -8.68 -15.25
CA GLY A 6 -5.61 -10.12 -15.41
C GLY A 6 -4.14 -10.56 -15.32
N LYS A 7 -3.22 -9.63 -14.99
CA LYS A 7 -1.77 -9.89 -14.95
C LYS A 7 -1.14 -9.69 -13.56
N THR A 8 -1.89 -9.18 -12.61
CA THR A 8 -1.40 -8.92 -11.26
C THR A 8 -2.22 -9.69 -10.23
N HIS A 9 -1.55 -10.21 -9.20
CA HIS A 9 -2.21 -10.88 -8.07
C HIS A 9 -2.65 -9.88 -7.01
N LEU A 10 -1.92 -8.79 -6.82
CA LEU A 10 -2.19 -7.79 -5.79
C LEU A 10 -1.70 -6.42 -6.24
N ILE A 11 -2.56 -5.43 -6.16
CA ILE A 11 -2.25 -4.01 -6.40
C ILE A 11 -2.06 -3.34 -5.05
N HIS A 12 -0.84 -2.85 -4.75
CA HIS A 12 -0.51 -2.27 -3.44
C HIS A 12 -0.83 -0.78 -3.32
N SER A 13 -1.02 -0.07 -4.44
CA SER A 13 -1.05 1.39 -4.49
C SER A 13 -2.42 1.93 -4.90
N LEU A 14 -3.49 1.49 -4.22
CA LEU A 14 -4.81 2.09 -4.39
C LEU A 14 -4.89 3.33 -3.49
N ASP A 15 -4.50 4.48 -4.04
CA ASP A 15 -4.18 5.72 -3.32
C ASP A 15 -5.25 6.82 -3.42
N ARG A 16 -6.27 6.65 -4.27
CA ARG A 16 -7.34 7.62 -4.52
C ARG A 16 -8.57 6.99 -5.18
N PHE A 17 -9.71 7.66 -5.06
CA PHE A 17 -10.97 7.15 -5.60
C PHE A 17 -11.00 7.13 -7.14
N GLU A 18 -10.40 8.12 -7.81
CA GLU A 18 -10.34 8.16 -9.28
C GLU A 18 -9.60 6.94 -9.86
N LEU A 19 -8.59 6.44 -9.13
CA LEU A 19 -7.90 5.21 -9.52
C LEU A 19 -8.82 3.99 -9.32
N ALA A 20 -9.58 3.95 -8.23
CA ALA A 20 -10.55 2.90 -7.98
C ALA A 20 -11.65 2.87 -9.04
N ASP A 21 -12.21 4.03 -9.42
CA ASP A 21 -13.22 4.15 -10.46
C ASP A 21 -12.72 3.62 -11.81
N GLU A 22 -11.51 3.99 -12.20
CA GLU A 22 -10.89 3.49 -13.45
C GLU A 22 -10.57 2.00 -13.38
N LEU A 23 -10.13 1.51 -12.22
CA LEU A 23 -9.85 0.10 -11.99
C LEU A 23 -11.14 -0.72 -12.07
N GLN A 24 -12.21 -0.27 -11.39
CA GLN A 24 -13.54 -0.89 -11.42
C GLN A 24 -14.07 -1.02 -12.85
N LYS A 25 -14.09 0.09 -13.59
CA LYS A 25 -14.55 0.11 -14.98
C LYS A 25 -13.83 -0.90 -15.88
N ARG A 26 -12.52 -1.04 -15.70
CA ARG A 26 -11.71 -1.97 -16.51
C ARG A 26 -11.84 -3.41 -16.03
N ALA A 27 -11.91 -3.63 -14.73
CA ALA A 27 -12.08 -4.95 -14.14
C ALA A 27 -13.43 -5.54 -14.54
N GLU A 28 -14.51 -4.76 -14.46
CA GLU A 28 -15.84 -5.14 -14.91
C GLU A 28 -15.85 -5.53 -16.39
N LYS A 29 -15.29 -4.70 -17.28
CA LYS A 29 -15.21 -5.00 -18.72
C LYS A 29 -14.42 -6.28 -19.02
N ALA A 30 -13.47 -6.63 -18.19
CA ALA A 30 -12.62 -7.82 -18.35
C ALA A 30 -13.14 -9.05 -17.58
N ALA A 31 -14.31 -8.95 -16.92
CA ALA A 31 -14.84 -9.98 -16.01
C ALA A 31 -13.77 -10.45 -15.00
N TRP A 32 -13.01 -9.51 -14.43
CA TRP A 32 -11.91 -9.75 -13.49
C TRP A 32 -12.17 -9.02 -12.19
N THR A 33 -11.66 -9.56 -11.08
CA THR A 33 -11.68 -8.90 -9.77
C THR A 33 -10.25 -8.56 -9.36
N ALA A 34 -10.02 -7.30 -9.00
CA ALA A 34 -8.72 -6.79 -8.57
C ALA A 34 -8.56 -6.94 -7.06
N ASP A 35 -7.55 -7.68 -6.62
CA ASP A 35 -7.10 -7.66 -5.23
C ASP A 35 -6.25 -6.42 -4.98
N CYS A 36 -6.64 -5.60 -3.98
CA CYS A 36 -6.01 -4.31 -3.73
C CYS A 36 -5.68 -4.08 -2.26
N LEU A 37 -4.62 -3.31 -2.01
CA LEU A 37 -4.33 -2.70 -0.72
C LEU A 37 -4.60 -1.20 -0.80
N LEU A 38 -5.20 -0.64 0.25
CA LEU A 38 -5.32 0.80 0.40
C LEU A 38 -3.95 1.39 0.74
N GLU A 39 -3.48 2.32 -0.04
CA GLU A 39 -2.25 3.06 0.26
C GLU A 39 -2.54 4.20 1.24
N VAL A 40 -1.81 4.21 2.36
CA VAL A 40 -1.92 5.21 3.41
C VAL A 40 -0.63 6.01 3.53
N ASN A 41 -0.75 7.33 3.51
CA ASN A 41 0.34 8.28 3.73
C ASN A 41 0.51 8.52 5.23
N ILE A 42 1.29 7.67 5.89
CA ILE A 42 1.47 7.70 7.34
C ILE A 42 2.39 8.83 7.84
N GLY A 43 3.25 9.36 6.98
CA GLY A 43 4.16 10.47 7.31
C GLY A 43 3.55 11.84 7.09
N SER A 44 2.31 11.94 6.61
CA SER A 44 1.63 13.19 6.25
C SER A 44 2.46 14.07 5.28
N GLU A 45 3.27 13.45 4.44
CA GLU A 45 4.09 14.15 3.46
C GLU A 45 3.22 14.62 2.29
N LEU A 46 3.13 15.93 2.09
CA LEU A 46 2.30 16.57 1.05
C LEU A 46 2.62 16.12 -0.39
N THR A 47 3.82 15.60 -0.61
CA THR A 47 4.29 15.14 -1.93
C THR A 47 4.06 13.66 -2.19
N LYS A 48 3.59 12.89 -1.20
CA LYS A 48 3.33 11.46 -1.33
C LYS A 48 1.86 11.17 -1.56
N SER A 49 1.60 10.13 -2.33
CA SER A 49 0.26 9.57 -2.56
C SER A 49 -0.27 8.81 -1.34
N GLY A 50 -1.55 8.49 -1.36
CA GLY A 50 -2.22 7.75 -0.31
C GLY A 50 -3.19 8.59 0.52
N PHE A 51 -4.12 7.89 1.17
CA PHE A 51 -5.07 8.51 2.10
C PHE A 51 -4.37 8.85 3.41
N SER A 52 -4.80 9.91 4.09
CA SER A 52 -4.31 10.19 5.44
C SER A 52 -4.73 9.10 6.44
N LEU A 53 -4.06 9.05 7.60
CA LEU A 53 -4.44 8.11 8.67
C LEU A 53 -5.89 8.29 9.11
N ASP A 54 -6.38 9.52 9.19
CA ASP A 54 -7.74 9.84 9.63
C ASP A 54 -8.79 9.41 8.59
N GLU A 55 -8.44 9.41 7.29
CA GLU A 55 -9.33 9.02 6.21
C GLU A 55 -9.33 7.50 5.96
N ALA A 56 -8.31 6.78 6.41
CA ALA A 56 -8.03 5.41 6.00
C ALA A 56 -9.20 4.44 6.23
N LEU A 57 -9.87 4.51 7.39
CA LEU A 57 -11.02 3.64 7.69
C LEU A 57 -12.19 3.91 6.76
N ALA A 58 -12.58 5.18 6.61
CA ALA A 58 -13.71 5.57 5.74
C ALA A 58 -13.40 5.27 4.26
N ALA A 59 -12.16 5.49 3.82
CA ALA A 59 -11.72 5.17 2.47
C ALA A 59 -11.75 3.65 2.22
N TYR A 60 -11.29 2.84 3.18
CA TYR A 60 -11.31 1.39 3.06
C TYR A 60 -12.75 0.87 2.90
N GLU A 61 -13.68 1.31 3.74
CA GLU A 61 -15.10 0.93 3.66
C GLU A 61 -15.72 1.32 2.33
N LYS A 62 -15.45 2.53 1.85
CA LYS A 62 -15.93 2.97 0.54
C LYS A 62 -15.35 2.14 -0.60
N MET A 63 -14.08 1.74 -0.52
CA MET A 63 -13.42 0.89 -1.52
C MET A 63 -14.00 -0.54 -1.54
N ARG A 64 -14.45 -1.08 -0.40
CA ARG A 64 -15.12 -2.40 -0.33
C ARG A 64 -16.44 -2.45 -1.10
N ALA A 65 -17.08 -1.31 -1.34
CA ALA A 65 -18.36 -1.25 -2.07
C ALA A 65 -18.20 -1.46 -3.60
N TYR A 66 -16.99 -1.43 -4.12
CA TYR A 66 -16.76 -1.67 -5.55
C TYR A 66 -16.88 -3.17 -5.90
N PRO A 67 -17.77 -3.56 -6.84
CA PRO A 67 -18.06 -4.98 -7.14
C PRO A 67 -16.86 -5.77 -7.65
N ASN A 68 -15.95 -5.12 -8.39
CA ASN A 68 -14.80 -5.77 -9.00
C ASN A 68 -13.46 -5.37 -8.34
N ILE A 69 -13.52 -4.81 -7.13
CA ILE A 69 -12.34 -4.56 -6.29
C ILE A 69 -12.52 -5.33 -4.98
N ARG A 70 -11.56 -6.19 -4.68
CA ARG A 70 -11.52 -6.90 -3.41
C ARG A 70 -10.42 -6.31 -2.55
N MET A 71 -10.80 -5.66 -1.47
CA MET A 71 -9.84 -5.10 -0.52
C MET A 71 -9.17 -6.22 0.27
N ARG A 72 -7.84 -6.18 0.35
CA ARG A 72 -7.01 -7.20 0.98
C ARG A 72 -6.20 -6.68 2.16
N GLY A 73 -6.37 -5.43 2.53
CA GLY A 73 -5.67 -4.81 3.64
C GLY A 73 -5.07 -3.44 3.29
N LEU A 74 -4.00 -3.11 3.96
CA LEU A 74 -3.35 -1.79 3.91
C LEU A 74 -1.91 -1.88 3.43
N MET A 75 -1.44 -0.80 2.82
CA MET A 75 -0.04 -0.57 2.49
C MET A 75 0.40 0.81 2.95
N ALA A 76 1.62 0.91 3.45
CA ALA A 76 2.27 2.20 3.68
C ALA A 76 3.77 2.14 3.38
N MET A 77 4.31 3.31 3.07
CA MET A 77 5.75 3.56 3.02
C MET A 77 6.12 4.50 4.16
N LEU A 78 7.11 4.10 4.95
CA LEU A 78 7.62 4.96 6.00
C LEU A 78 8.34 6.18 5.42
N PRO A 79 8.27 7.35 6.08
CA PRO A 79 9.10 8.49 5.73
C PRO A 79 10.58 8.16 5.99
N ILE A 80 11.45 8.86 5.29
CA ILE A 80 12.90 8.77 5.56
C ILE A 80 13.19 9.51 6.86
N SER A 81 13.65 8.79 7.88
CA SER A 81 14.00 9.36 9.19
C SER A 81 15.00 8.47 9.91
N ASP A 82 15.90 9.07 10.67
CA ASP A 82 16.81 8.38 11.58
C ASP A 82 16.19 8.17 12.98
N ASP A 83 15.03 8.77 13.24
CA ASP A 83 14.28 8.59 14.49
C ASP A 83 13.47 7.29 14.47
N SER A 84 14.03 6.25 15.03
CA SER A 84 13.40 4.92 15.11
C SER A 84 12.16 4.92 16.00
N GLN A 85 12.05 5.78 17.00
CA GLN A 85 10.88 5.89 17.86
C GLN A 85 9.72 6.52 17.09
N TYR A 86 9.98 7.57 16.33
CA TYR A 86 9.01 8.19 15.44
C TYR A 86 8.49 7.17 14.40
N LEU A 87 9.39 6.46 13.70
CA LEU A 87 9.00 5.45 12.73
C LEU A 87 8.18 4.33 13.36
N ARG A 88 8.56 3.88 14.57
CA ARG A 88 7.80 2.87 15.32
C ARG A 88 6.40 3.35 15.66
N SER A 89 6.25 4.61 16.07
CA SER A 89 4.93 5.18 16.38
C SER A 89 4.01 5.17 15.17
N LEU A 90 4.50 5.49 13.98
CA LEU A 90 3.76 5.43 12.72
C LEU A 90 3.33 4.00 12.38
N CYS A 91 4.25 3.03 12.51
CA CYS A 91 3.94 1.63 12.27
C CYS A 91 2.83 1.12 13.21
N LEU A 92 2.88 1.49 14.48
CA LEU A 92 1.86 1.10 15.47
C LEU A 92 0.50 1.76 15.20
N CYS A 93 0.47 3.00 14.70
CA CYS A 93 -0.77 3.63 14.23
C CYS A 93 -1.39 2.84 13.08
N MET A 94 -0.60 2.48 12.07
CA MET A 94 -1.05 1.64 10.97
C MET A 94 -1.54 0.27 11.44
N ARG A 95 -0.85 -0.34 12.39
CA ARG A 95 -1.26 -1.62 12.97
C ARG A 95 -2.62 -1.54 13.63
N LYS A 96 -2.90 -0.48 14.39
CA LYS A 96 -4.21 -0.27 15.03
C LYS A 96 -5.33 -0.16 13.99
N ILE A 97 -5.13 0.62 12.93
CA ILE A 97 -6.13 0.75 11.84
C ILE A 97 -6.35 -0.60 11.17
N TYR A 98 -5.28 -1.33 10.87
CA TYR A 98 -5.37 -2.66 10.28
C TYR A 98 -6.13 -3.65 11.18
N ASP A 99 -5.92 -3.63 12.49
CA ASP A 99 -6.63 -4.52 13.42
C ASP A 99 -8.12 -4.22 13.46
N ILE A 100 -8.53 -2.94 13.41
CA ILE A 100 -9.94 -2.55 13.29
C ILE A 100 -10.53 -3.12 12.01
N ILE A 101 -9.88 -2.87 10.86
CA ILE A 101 -10.34 -3.34 9.55
C ILE A 101 -10.44 -4.87 9.53
N LYS A 102 -9.44 -5.57 10.04
CA LYS A 102 -9.39 -7.04 10.05
C LYS A 102 -10.51 -7.67 10.87
N ASN A 103 -10.94 -7.02 11.93
CA ASN A 103 -12.07 -7.49 12.74
C ASN A 103 -13.41 -7.39 12.00
N GLU A 104 -13.54 -6.44 11.07
CA GLU A 104 -14.76 -6.18 10.30
C GLU A 104 -14.74 -6.83 8.91
N ASP A 105 -13.55 -7.06 8.36
CA ASP A 105 -13.35 -7.64 7.03
C ASP A 105 -12.41 -8.86 7.07
N PRO A 106 -12.95 -10.09 6.99
CA PRO A 106 -12.13 -11.31 6.92
C PRO A 106 -11.17 -11.36 5.72
N ASN A 107 -11.43 -10.59 4.66
CA ASN A 107 -10.56 -10.51 3.48
C ASN A 107 -9.30 -9.67 3.72
N ALA A 108 -9.26 -8.84 4.76
CA ALA A 108 -8.10 -8.03 5.13
C ALA A 108 -6.97 -8.90 5.68
N ALA A 109 -6.17 -9.47 4.78
CA ALA A 109 -5.11 -10.41 5.11
C ALA A 109 -3.74 -9.75 5.26
N TYR A 110 -3.52 -8.55 4.66
CA TYR A 110 -2.19 -7.99 4.52
C TYR A 110 -2.05 -6.60 5.14
N LEU A 111 -1.01 -6.46 5.95
CA LEU A 111 -0.45 -5.18 6.37
C LEU A 111 0.94 -5.08 5.73
N SER A 112 1.02 -4.36 4.60
CA SER A 112 2.23 -4.24 3.82
C SER A 112 3.01 -2.99 4.21
N MET A 113 4.02 -3.14 5.05
CA MET A 113 4.96 -2.09 5.44
C MET A 113 6.36 -2.67 5.48
N GLY A 114 7.35 -1.86 5.16
CA GLY A 114 8.76 -2.22 5.21
C GLY A 114 9.38 -2.42 3.83
N MET A 115 10.50 -1.75 3.66
CA MET A 115 11.37 -1.81 2.51
C MET A 115 12.80 -2.17 2.95
N SER A 116 13.77 -2.17 2.04
CA SER A 116 15.14 -2.62 2.31
C SER A 116 15.79 -2.00 3.54
N GLY A 117 15.44 -0.75 3.91
CA GLY A 117 16.05 -0.03 5.03
C GLY A 117 15.34 -0.18 6.38
N ASP A 118 14.06 -0.54 6.40
CA ASP A 118 13.20 -0.44 7.59
C ASP A 118 12.32 -1.67 7.87
N TRP A 119 12.43 -2.72 7.07
CA TRP A 119 11.55 -3.89 7.16
C TRP A 119 11.55 -4.56 8.54
N ARG A 120 12.70 -4.58 9.26
CA ARG A 120 12.78 -5.23 10.58
C ARG A 120 11.88 -4.53 11.58
N LEU A 121 11.95 -3.20 11.64
CA LEU A 121 11.09 -2.39 12.49
C LEU A 121 9.60 -2.60 12.15
N CYS A 122 9.27 -2.64 10.86
CA CYS A 122 7.90 -2.86 10.40
C CYS A 122 7.36 -4.23 10.81
N VAL A 123 8.17 -5.30 10.68
CA VAL A 123 7.79 -6.66 11.11
C VAL A 123 7.60 -6.73 12.63
N GLU A 124 8.47 -6.12 13.42
CA GLU A 124 8.30 -6.01 14.87
C GLU A 124 7.00 -5.30 15.27
N CYS A 125 6.54 -4.35 14.45
CA CYS A 125 5.26 -3.65 14.65
C CYS A 125 4.05 -4.40 14.06
N GLY A 126 4.25 -5.61 13.52
CA GLY A 126 3.18 -6.48 13.05
C GLY A 126 2.88 -6.42 11.55
N SER A 127 3.78 -5.84 10.74
CA SER A 127 3.72 -6.02 9.29
C SER A 127 3.85 -7.51 8.93
N ASN A 128 3.02 -7.99 8.02
CA ASN A 128 3.07 -9.37 7.53
C ASN A 128 3.42 -9.48 6.04
N MET A 129 3.74 -8.33 5.41
CA MET A 129 4.21 -8.25 4.03
C MET A 129 5.25 -7.14 3.89
N ILE A 130 6.41 -7.45 3.32
CA ILE A 130 7.50 -6.50 3.08
C ILE A 130 7.83 -6.43 1.59
N ARG A 131 8.44 -5.33 1.15
CA ARG A 131 8.80 -5.09 -0.26
C ARG A 131 10.30 -4.85 -0.37
N LEU A 132 11.05 -5.89 -0.69
CA LEU A 132 12.50 -5.82 -0.82
C LEU A 132 12.90 -5.61 -2.29
N GLY A 133 13.71 -4.61 -2.55
CA GLY A 133 14.29 -4.31 -3.86
C GLY A 133 15.82 -4.35 -3.79
N THR A 134 16.43 -3.26 -3.34
CA THR A 134 17.89 -3.10 -3.31
C THR A 134 18.60 -4.14 -2.46
N SER A 135 17.98 -4.66 -1.41
CA SER A 135 18.54 -5.73 -0.56
C SER A 135 18.68 -7.07 -1.31
N LEU A 136 17.85 -7.32 -2.33
CA LEU A 136 17.87 -8.56 -3.12
C LEU A 136 18.58 -8.39 -4.46
N PHE A 137 18.39 -7.25 -5.12
CA PHE A 137 18.84 -7.03 -6.50
C PHE A 137 20.02 -6.06 -6.61
N GLY A 138 20.48 -5.49 -5.50
CA GLY A 138 21.52 -4.46 -5.46
C GLY A 138 20.99 -3.08 -5.85
N ALA A 139 21.87 -2.08 -5.78
CA ALA A 139 21.54 -0.71 -6.17
C ALA A 139 21.27 -0.59 -7.67
N ARG A 140 20.31 0.25 -8.05
CA ARG A 140 20.01 0.53 -9.46
C ARG A 140 21.22 1.24 -10.11
N LYS A 141 21.75 0.63 -11.18
CA LYS A 141 22.71 1.29 -12.04
C LYS A 141 21.96 2.15 -13.05
N TYR A 142 21.97 3.46 -12.88
CA TYR A 142 21.46 4.36 -13.90
C TYR A 142 22.52 4.50 -15.00
N PRO A 143 22.17 4.41 -16.29
CA PRO A 143 23.10 4.76 -17.36
C PRO A 143 23.53 6.23 -17.15
N VAL A 144 24.85 6.46 -17.15
CA VAL A 144 25.40 7.82 -17.15
C VAL A 144 24.92 8.48 -18.44
N GLN A 145 24.14 9.54 -18.34
CA GLN A 145 23.86 10.39 -19.50
C GLN A 145 25.18 11.06 -19.89
N THR A 146 25.84 10.54 -20.88
CA THR A 146 26.92 11.25 -21.57
C THR A 146 26.27 12.35 -22.38
N ASN A 147 26.31 13.57 -21.81
CA ASN A 147 26.02 14.77 -22.58
C ASN A 147 27.12 14.88 -23.66
N GLY A 148 26.73 14.58 -24.92
CA GLY A 148 27.48 14.90 -26.10
C GLY A 148 27.12 16.29 -26.60
#